data_2a504f1fed63f5bbf7d9c6b0fe86ad32
#
_entry.id   2a504f1fed63f5bbf7d9c6b0fe86ad32
#
_cell.length_a   1.000
_cell.length_b   1.000
_cell.length_c   1.000
_cell.angle_alpha   90.00
_cell.angle_beta   90.00
_cell.angle_gamma   90.00
#
_symmetry.space_group_name_H-M   'P 1'
#
loop_
_entity.id
_entity.type
_entity.pdbx_description
1 polymer ?
#
loop_
_entity_poly.entity_id
_entity_poly.type
_entity_poly.pdbx_seq_one_letter_code
_entity_poly.pdbx_strand_id
1 'polypeptide(L)'
;MAASLSRRTLFGATALAAAPARAQSLPTLLNVSYDPTRELYRAFNAAFAAHWAKENGGQRVRVNSSHGGSGSQARAVIDGQQADMVTLALAYDVDAIAERGLIERNWITRLPHNSAPYTSTIVFLVRKGNPKGLHDWGDLAKEGVGVVTPNPKTSGGARWNYLAAWAWARRQPGGSDAAAEELLGRILRNVAVLDTAARGSTTSFVQRGQGDVLLAWENEAYLAQKEFGEGQFDIVAPSLSILAEPSVAVVDRNVDRRGTRAVAEAYLRHLYSPEGQALAAKNFYRPREVAALSAATVRFPELNLVTIDAEFGGWAEAQRVHFADGGSFDRIYRSAR
;
A
#
# COMPACT_ATOMS: atom_id res chain seq x y z
N MET A 1 39.83 87.75 -27.63
CA MET A 1 38.72 86.92 -28.14
C MET A 1 38.92 85.46 -27.63
N ALA A 2 38.21 85.09 -26.58
CA ALA A 2 38.35 83.80 -25.93
C ALA A 2 37.11 82.95 -26.19
N ALA A 3 37.28 81.86 -26.81
CA ALA A 3 36.20 80.89 -27.06
C ALA A 3 36.07 79.87 -25.88
N SER A 4 34.88 79.83 -25.26
CA SER A 4 34.50 78.91 -24.19
C SER A 4 34.13 77.55 -24.74
N LEU A 5 34.81 76.50 -24.31
CA LEU A 5 34.49 75.12 -24.55
C LEU A 5 33.64 74.56 -23.39
N SER A 6 32.40 74.26 -23.69
CA SER A 6 31.46 73.59 -22.77
C SER A 6 31.70 72.10 -22.73
N ARG A 7 32.01 71.50 -21.58
CA ARG A 7 32.09 70.06 -21.30
C ARG A 7 30.68 69.56 -21.00
N ARG A 8 30.10 68.77 -21.90
CA ARG A 8 28.92 67.93 -21.66
C ARG A 8 29.34 66.61 -21.07
N THR A 9 29.07 66.37 -19.83
CA THR A 9 29.18 65.07 -19.12
C THR A 9 27.99 64.21 -19.53
N LEU A 10 28.25 63.11 -20.28
CA LEU A 10 27.26 62.06 -20.47
C LEU A 10 27.21 61.16 -19.24
N PHE A 11 26.08 61.19 -18.54
CA PHE A 11 25.74 60.15 -17.57
C PHE A 11 25.15 58.94 -18.32
N GLY A 12 25.94 57.88 -18.43
CA GLY A 12 25.46 56.60 -18.91
C GLY A 12 24.63 55.89 -17.80
N ALA A 13 23.32 55.87 -17.96
CA ALA A 13 22.44 55.08 -17.12
C ALA A 13 22.51 53.60 -17.55
N THR A 14 23.22 52.78 -16.78
CA THR A 14 23.20 51.29 -16.94
C THR A 14 21.87 50.78 -16.41
N ALA A 15 20.93 50.51 -17.28
CA ALA A 15 19.69 49.82 -16.91
C ALA A 15 20.03 48.34 -16.64
N LEU A 16 20.06 47.91 -15.39
CA LEU A 16 20.02 46.52 -14.99
C LEU A 16 18.66 45.95 -15.45
N ALA A 17 18.65 45.21 -16.52
CA ALA A 17 17.48 44.39 -16.90
C ALA A 17 17.29 43.29 -15.86
N ALA A 18 16.33 43.47 -14.95
CA ALA A 18 15.86 42.40 -14.08
C ALA A 18 15.21 41.34 -14.97
N ALA A 19 15.89 40.20 -15.14
CA ALA A 19 15.30 39.03 -15.79
C ALA A 19 14.03 38.64 -15.02
N PRO A 20 12.89 38.40 -15.68
CA PRO A 20 11.69 37.98 -14.99
C PRO A 20 11.99 36.66 -14.29
N ALA A 21 11.86 36.63 -12.96
CA ALA A 21 11.87 35.42 -12.18
C ALA A 21 10.75 34.52 -12.74
N ARG A 22 11.14 33.49 -13.49
CA ARG A 22 10.18 32.46 -13.90
C ARG A 22 9.53 31.95 -12.64
N ALA A 23 8.23 32.19 -12.50
CA ALA A 23 7.44 31.55 -11.45
C ALA A 23 7.65 30.05 -11.61
N GLN A 24 8.46 29.45 -10.74
CA GLN A 24 8.70 28.02 -10.74
C GLN A 24 7.35 27.38 -10.45
N SER A 25 6.80 26.66 -11.41
CA SER A 25 5.55 25.92 -11.22
C SER A 25 5.73 24.98 -10.03
N LEU A 26 4.75 24.98 -9.13
CA LEU A 26 4.75 24.14 -7.95
C LEU A 26 4.98 22.65 -8.36
N PRO A 27 6.08 22.01 -7.94
CA PRO A 27 6.31 20.61 -8.21
C PRO A 27 5.11 19.80 -7.68
N THR A 28 4.50 19.03 -8.59
CA THR A 28 3.36 18.19 -8.24
C THR A 28 3.73 16.74 -8.49
N LEU A 29 3.75 15.94 -7.42
CA LEU A 29 4.00 14.51 -7.47
C LEU A 29 2.69 13.74 -7.56
N LEU A 30 2.73 12.57 -8.19
CA LEU A 30 1.66 11.57 -8.14
C LEU A 30 2.18 10.29 -7.47
N ASN A 31 1.61 9.95 -6.32
CA ASN A 31 1.77 8.65 -5.66
C ASN A 31 0.64 7.72 -6.08
N VAL A 32 0.97 6.64 -6.78
CA VAL A 32 0.02 5.59 -7.15
C VAL A 32 0.09 4.50 -6.10
N SER A 33 -1.01 4.31 -5.35
CA SER A 33 -1.05 3.52 -4.13
C SER A 33 -2.19 2.50 -4.12
N TYR A 34 -2.19 1.59 -3.15
CA TYR A 34 -3.28 0.65 -2.94
C TYR A 34 -4.27 1.16 -1.89
N ASP A 35 -5.49 0.61 -1.89
CA ASP A 35 -6.63 1.14 -1.13
C ASP A 35 -6.41 1.33 0.37
N PRO A 36 -5.87 0.38 1.14
CA PRO A 36 -5.72 0.51 2.60
C PRO A 36 -4.88 1.69 3.09
N THR A 37 -4.12 2.34 2.20
CA THR A 37 -3.21 3.45 2.56
C THR A 37 -3.82 4.85 2.46
N ARG A 38 -5.10 5.01 2.12
CA ARG A 38 -5.72 6.32 1.86
C ARG A 38 -5.52 7.31 3.00
N GLU A 39 -5.82 6.90 4.20
CA GLU A 39 -5.75 7.72 5.41
C GLU A 39 -4.30 8.05 5.75
N LEU A 40 -3.41 7.05 5.67
CA LEU A 40 -1.98 7.24 5.87
C LEU A 40 -1.42 8.29 4.90
N TYR A 41 -1.61 8.12 3.60
CA TYR A 41 -1.03 9.05 2.63
C TYR A 41 -1.69 10.41 2.61
N ARG A 42 -2.96 10.54 3.02
CA ARG A 42 -3.55 11.85 3.27
C ARG A 42 -2.80 12.63 4.34
N ALA A 43 -2.50 11.98 5.47
CA ALA A 43 -1.74 12.60 6.56
C ALA A 43 -0.27 12.80 6.18
N PHE A 44 0.36 11.79 5.58
CA PHE A 44 1.76 11.81 5.21
C PHE A 44 2.07 12.87 4.14
N ASN A 45 1.23 13.04 3.12
CA ASN A 45 1.43 14.03 2.07
C ASN A 45 1.48 15.46 2.64
N ALA A 46 0.63 15.75 3.63
CA ALA A 46 0.64 17.06 4.30
C ALA A 46 1.90 17.27 5.14
N ALA A 47 2.31 16.25 5.92
CA ALA A 47 3.52 16.29 6.74
C ALA A 47 4.78 16.42 5.86
N PHE A 48 4.88 15.61 4.79
CA PHE A 48 6.01 15.71 3.86
C PHE A 48 6.08 17.08 3.18
N ALA A 49 4.96 17.65 2.74
CA ALA A 49 4.97 18.98 2.10
C ALA A 49 5.49 20.06 3.06
N ALA A 50 5.13 19.99 4.34
CA ALA A 50 5.63 20.90 5.37
C ALA A 50 7.12 20.68 5.64
N HIS A 51 7.55 19.42 5.79
CA HIS A 51 8.95 19.03 5.95
C HIS A 51 9.80 19.53 4.77
N TRP A 52 9.36 19.23 3.53
CA TRP A 52 10.08 19.65 2.32
C TRP A 52 10.27 21.17 2.26
N ALA A 53 9.23 21.95 2.53
CA ALA A 53 9.31 23.40 2.53
C ALA A 53 10.30 23.92 3.58
N LYS A 54 10.31 23.33 4.77
CA LYS A 54 11.26 23.69 5.84
C LYS A 54 12.71 23.45 5.45
N GLU A 55 13.00 22.29 4.85
CA GLU A 55 14.37 21.88 4.50
C GLU A 55 14.87 22.51 3.18
N ASN A 56 13.98 23.05 2.34
CA ASN A 56 14.31 23.56 1.02
C ASN A 56 13.95 25.06 0.84
N GLY A 57 14.21 25.89 1.88
CA GLY A 57 14.09 27.35 1.78
C GLY A 57 12.69 27.85 1.42
N GLY A 58 11.64 27.19 1.87
CA GLY A 58 10.25 27.54 1.60
C GLY A 58 9.70 26.98 0.27
N GLN A 59 10.46 26.14 -0.42
CA GLN A 59 10.03 25.51 -1.67
C GLN A 59 8.81 24.59 -1.42
N ARG A 60 7.69 24.90 -2.05
CA ARG A 60 6.44 24.12 -1.87
C ARG A 60 6.39 22.94 -2.82
N VAL A 61 5.76 21.86 -2.38
CA VAL A 61 5.43 20.68 -3.19
C VAL A 61 3.98 20.28 -2.97
N ARG A 62 3.33 19.77 -4.00
CA ARG A 62 2.02 19.12 -3.88
C ARG A 62 2.19 17.63 -4.16
N VAL A 63 1.60 16.78 -3.34
CA VAL A 63 1.55 15.34 -3.58
C VAL A 63 0.10 14.93 -3.74
N ASN A 64 -0.24 14.41 -4.90
CA ASN A 64 -1.53 13.79 -5.18
C ASN A 64 -1.39 12.27 -5.02
N SER A 65 -2.49 11.59 -4.67
CA SER A 65 -2.53 10.14 -4.58
C SER A 65 -3.66 9.55 -5.41
N SER A 66 -3.38 8.42 -6.06
CA SER A 66 -4.38 7.55 -6.69
C SER A 66 -4.46 6.27 -5.88
N HIS A 67 -5.66 5.78 -5.60
CA HIS A 67 -5.85 4.58 -4.78
C HIS A 67 -6.79 3.59 -5.47
N GLY A 68 -6.48 2.30 -5.35
CA GLY A 68 -7.26 1.20 -5.92
C GLY A 68 -6.67 -0.15 -5.58
N GLY A 69 -7.11 -1.21 -6.25
CA GLY A 69 -6.47 -2.51 -6.12
C GLY A 69 -5.01 -2.45 -6.61
N SER A 70 -4.07 -3.00 -5.84
CA SER A 70 -2.63 -2.87 -6.11
C SER A 70 -2.22 -3.32 -7.52
N GLY A 71 -2.69 -4.49 -7.95
CA GLY A 71 -2.42 -4.98 -9.32
C GLY A 71 -3.07 -4.10 -10.41
N SER A 72 -4.24 -3.50 -10.13
CA SER A 72 -4.88 -2.54 -11.05
C SER A 72 -4.11 -1.25 -11.13
N GLN A 73 -3.56 -0.77 -10.00
CA GLN A 73 -2.72 0.43 -9.93
C GLN A 73 -1.38 0.22 -10.66
N ALA A 74 -0.74 -0.94 -10.48
CA ALA A 74 0.46 -1.30 -11.24
C ALA A 74 0.20 -1.27 -12.75
N ARG A 75 -0.92 -1.86 -13.19
CA ARG A 75 -1.32 -1.86 -14.59
C ARG A 75 -1.56 -0.45 -15.11
N ALA A 76 -2.22 0.42 -14.36
CA ALA A 76 -2.43 1.81 -14.76
C ALA A 76 -1.12 2.55 -15.00
N VAL A 77 -0.07 2.30 -14.19
CA VAL A 77 1.26 2.87 -14.40
C VAL A 77 1.91 2.30 -15.68
N ILE A 78 1.80 0.99 -15.90
CA ILE A 78 2.28 0.33 -17.12
C ILE A 78 1.60 0.91 -18.37
N ASP A 79 0.30 1.16 -18.29
CA ASP A 79 -0.53 1.70 -19.36
C ASP A 79 -0.38 3.23 -19.55
N GLY A 80 0.52 3.86 -18.79
CA GLY A 80 0.94 5.24 -19.03
C GLY A 80 0.53 6.27 -18.00
N GLN A 81 -0.05 5.89 -16.85
CA GLN A 81 -0.29 6.82 -15.75
C GLN A 81 1.05 7.40 -15.25
N GLN A 82 1.14 8.72 -15.21
CA GLN A 82 2.38 9.45 -14.96
C GLN A 82 2.70 9.53 -13.45
N ALA A 83 2.83 8.37 -12.80
CA ALA A 83 3.24 8.28 -11.42
C ALA A 83 4.70 8.72 -11.23
N ASP A 84 5.00 9.46 -10.17
CA ASP A 84 6.38 9.74 -9.72
C ASP A 84 6.89 8.62 -8.82
N MET A 85 6.01 8.07 -8.00
CA MET A 85 6.28 6.92 -7.14
C MET A 85 5.07 6.00 -7.07
N VAL A 86 5.36 4.76 -6.72
CA VAL A 86 4.36 3.75 -6.40
C VAL A 86 4.55 3.31 -4.96
N THR A 87 3.43 3.03 -4.28
CA THR A 87 3.39 2.49 -2.92
C THR A 87 2.33 1.39 -2.92
N LEU A 88 2.76 0.17 -3.28
CA LEU A 88 1.88 -0.94 -3.62
C LEU A 88 1.84 -2.00 -2.51
N ALA A 89 0.85 -2.89 -2.58
CA ALA A 89 0.61 -3.88 -1.53
C ALA A 89 1.68 -4.97 -1.45
N LEU A 90 2.46 -5.18 -2.51
CA LEU A 90 3.41 -6.29 -2.61
C LEU A 90 4.46 -6.04 -3.70
N ALA A 91 5.64 -6.64 -3.52
CA ALA A 91 6.79 -6.44 -4.39
C ALA A 91 6.53 -6.85 -5.85
N TYR A 92 5.79 -7.94 -6.10
CA TYR A 92 5.49 -8.39 -7.46
C TYR A 92 4.80 -7.32 -8.32
N ASP A 93 3.93 -6.51 -7.72
CA ASP A 93 3.25 -5.44 -8.48
C ASP A 93 4.22 -4.32 -8.87
N VAL A 94 5.29 -4.09 -8.08
CA VAL A 94 6.40 -3.18 -8.43
C VAL A 94 7.30 -3.82 -9.48
N ASP A 95 7.61 -5.11 -9.35
CA ASP A 95 8.40 -5.88 -10.32
C ASP A 95 7.76 -5.86 -11.71
N ALA A 96 6.44 -5.99 -11.79
CA ALA A 96 5.71 -5.94 -13.05
C ALA A 96 5.90 -4.59 -13.78
N ILE A 97 6.03 -3.48 -13.03
CA ILE A 97 6.33 -2.16 -13.59
C ILE A 97 7.82 -2.09 -14.01
N ALA A 98 8.72 -2.68 -13.20
CA ALA A 98 10.15 -2.73 -13.49
C ALA A 98 10.46 -3.57 -14.75
N GLU A 99 9.74 -4.66 -14.98
CA GLU A 99 9.85 -5.48 -16.20
C GLU A 99 9.51 -4.68 -17.47
N ARG A 100 8.72 -3.61 -17.36
CA ARG A 100 8.43 -2.68 -18.46
C ARG A 100 9.45 -1.54 -18.61
N GLY A 101 10.54 -1.58 -17.83
CA GLY A 101 11.60 -0.58 -17.87
C GLY A 101 11.17 0.81 -17.38
N LEU A 102 10.13 0.89 -16.56
CA LEU A 102 9.66 2.14 -15.95
C LEU A 102 10.31 2.38 -14.58
N ILE A 103 10.68 1.31 -13.89
CA ILE A 103 11.40 1.28 -12.61
C ILE A 103 12.67 0.45 -12.82
N GLU A 104 13.78 0.88 -12.23
CA GLU A 104 15.03 0.13 -12.27
C GLU A 104 14.92 -1.17 -11.48
N ARG A 105 15.53 -2.26 -11.98
CA ARG A 105 15.39 -3.61 -11.39
C ARG A 105 15.92 -3.74 -9.95
N ASN A 106 16.84 -2.86 -9.55
CA ASN A 106 17.40 -2.83 -8.19
C ASN A 106 16.54 -2.04 -7.18
N TRP A 107 15.31 -1.68 -7.53
CA TRP A 107 14.43 -0.85 -6.72
C TRP A 107 14.29 -1.36 -5.27
N ILE A 108 14.25 -2.68 -5.09
CA ILE A 108 14.02 -3.32 -3.80
C ILE A 108 15.12 -3.04 -2.77
N THR A 109 16.36 -2.81 -3.24
CA THR A 109 17.53 -2.56 -2.39
C THR A 109 17.83 -1.08 -2.17
N ARG A 110 17.04 -0.17 -2.75
CA ARG A 110 17.28 1.29 -2.67
C ARG A 110 16.89 1.90 -1.33
N LEU A 111 15.97 1.28 -0.62
CA LEU A 111 15.47 1.73 0.68
C LEU A 111 15.57 0.58 1.70
N PRO A 112 15.60 0.88 3.00
CA PRO A 112 15.68 -0.14 4.05
C PRO A 112 14.52 -1.16 3.98
N HIS A 113 14.74 -2.33 4.57
CA HIS A 113 13.73 -3.39 4.69
C HIS A 113 13.11 -3.80 3.34
N ASN A 114 13.95 -3.98 2.32
CA ASN A 114 13.48 -4.32 0.96
C ASN A 114 12.45 -3.31 0.42
N SER A 115 12.70 -2.04 0.66
CA SER A 115 11.80 -0.93 0.27
C SER A 115 10.37 -1.06 0.82
N ALA A 116 10.22 -1.64 2.03
CA ALA A 116 8.95 -1.77 2.74
C ALA A 116 8.99 -0.96 4.05
N PRO A 117 8.48 0.29 4.07
CA PRO A 117 8.63 1.20 5.20
C PRO A 117 7.82 0.85 6.44
N TYR A 118 6.80 0.04 6.31
CA TYR A 118 5.93 -0.45 7.37
C TYR A 118 5.41 -1.84 7.02
N THR A 119 4.77 -2.50 7.98
CA THR A 119 4.15 -3.82 7.77
C THR A 119 2.69 -3.81 8.20
N SER A 120 1.99 -4.86 7.83
CA SER A 120 0.67 -5.20 8.30
C SER A 120 0.52 -6.73 8.31
N THR A 121 -0.67 -7.20 8.55
CA THR A 121 -1.02 -8.62 8.45
C THR A 121 -2.49 -8.77 8.11
N ILE A 122 -2.97 -10.01 7.98
CA ILE A 122 -4.36 -10.32 7.73
C ILE A 122 -5.04 -10.75 9.03
N VAL A 123 -6.17 -10.14 9.28
CA VAL A 123 -7.07 -10.44 10.41
C VAL A 123 -8.50 -10.65 9.90
N PHE A 124 -9.38 -11.13 10.77
CA PHE A 124 -10.81 -11.23 10.49
C PHE A 124 -11.54 -10.08 11.18
N LEU A 125 -12.29 -9.30 10.42
CA LEU A 125 -13.27 -8.39 10.98
C LEU A 125 -14.62 -9.11 11.00
N VAL A 126 -15.16 -9.35 12.20
CA VAL A 126 -16.40 -10.10 12.40
C VAL A 126 -17.48 -9.21 13.00
N ARG A 127 -18.73 -9.62 12.90
CA ARG A 127 -19.85 -8.94 13.56
C ARG A 127 -19.65 -8.92 15.06
N LYS A 128 -20.17 -7.91 15.76
CA LYS A 128 -20.04 -7.75 17.21
C LYS A 128 -20.48 -9.01 17.96
N GLY A 129 -19.66 -9.45 18.92
CA GLY A 129 -19.87 -10.67 19.68
C GLY A 129 -19.55 -11.96 18.94
N ASN A 130 -19.02 -11.86 17.70
CA ASN A 130 -18.61 -13.01 16.88
C ASN A 130 -19.67 -14.15 16.86
N PRO A 131 -20.89 -13.89 16.38
CA PRO A 131 -22.02 -14.83 16.53
C PRO A 131 -21.81 -16.16 15.80
N LYS A 132 -20.88 -16.23 14.86
CA LYS A 132 -20.51 -17.47 14.15
C LYS A 132 -19.35 -18.23 14.81
N GLY A 133 -18.73 -17.68 15.87
CA GLY A 133 -17.60 -18.31 16.56
C GLY A 133 -16.41 -18.53 15.64
N LEU A 134 -16.04 -17.52 14.86
CA LEU A 134 -14.94 -17.56 13.89
C LEU A 134 -13.64 -17.15 14.58
N HIS A 135 -12.74 -18.11 14.78
CA HIS A 135 -11.48 -17.88 15.49
C HIS A 135 -10.26 -18.14 14.61
N ASP A 136 -10.41 -19.02 13.58
CA ASP A 136 -9.29 -19.39 12.73
C ASP A 136 -9.74 -19.70 11.28
N TRP A 137 -8.80 -19.87 10.38
CA TRP A 137 -9.04 -20.09 8.96
C TRP A 137 -9.95 -21.28 8.66
N GLY A 138 -9.86 -22.36 9.46
CA GLY A 138 -10.73 -23.52 9.33
C GLY A 138 -12.21 -23.21 9.55
N ASP A 139 -12.52 -22.22 10.39
CA ASP A 139 -13.89 -21.82 10.68
C ASP A 139 -14.56 -21.16 9.47
N LEU A 140 -13.77 -20.52 8.60
CA LEU A 140 -14.27 -19.88 7.39
C LEU A 140 -14.81 -20.88 6.36
N ALA A 141 -14.43 -22.16 6.49
CA ALA A 141 -14.87 -23.26 5.64
C ALA A 141 -16.15 -23.94 6.16
N LYS A 142 -16.69 -23.52 7.32
CA LYS A 142 -17.95 -24.06 7.89
C LYS A 142 -19.14 -23.66 7.00
N GLU A 143 -20.12 -24.55 6.91
CA GLU A 143 -21.37 -24.25 6.21
C GLU A 143 -22.12 -23.08 6.86
N GLY A 144 -22.72 -22.23 6.04
CA GLY A 144 -23.49 -21.08 6.50
C GLY A 144 -22.65 -19.89 7.00
N VAL A 145 -21.33 -19.87 6.72
CA VAL A 145 -20.46 -18.71 6.96
C VAL A 145 -20.34 -17.89 5.67
N GLY A 146 -20.75 -16.64 5.73
CA GLY A 146 -20.59 -15.68 4.62
C GLY A 146 -19.26 -14.96 4.69
N VAL A 147 -18.33 -15.24 3.77
CA VAL A 147 -17.01 -14.59 3.67
C VAL A 147 -17.05 -13.43 2.70
N VAL A 148 -16.45 -12.30 3.08
CA VAL A 148 -16.22 -11.16 2.20
C VAL A 148 -14.71 -10.98 2.02
N THR A 149 -14.26 -10.89 0.79
CA THR A 149 -12.84 -10.72 0.45
C THR A 149 -12.70 -10.07 -0.91
N PRO A 150 -11.63 -9.30 -1.19
CA PRO A 150 -11.36 -8.84 -2.53
C PRO A 150 -10.81 -9.96 -3.43
N ASN A 151 -10.78 -9.70 -4.74
CA ASN A 151 -10.33 -10.66 -5.75
C ASN A 151 -8.79 -10.63 -5.89
N PRO A 152 -8.08 -11.76 -5.76
CA PRO A 152 -6.62 -11.84 -5.94
C PRO A 152 -6.11 -11.47 -7.34
N LYS A 153 -6.96 -11.48 -8.36
CA LYS A 153 -6.58 -11.05 -9.72
C LYS A 153 -6.44 -9.53 -9.85
N THR A 154 -7.03 -8.75 -8.95
CA THR A 154 -7.04 -7.28 -9.01
C THR A 154 -6.49 -6.61 -7.74
N SER A 155 -6.59 -7.27 -6.60
CA SER A 155 -6.21 -6.78 -5.29
C SER A 155 -4.99 -7.50 -4.75
N GLY A 156 -3.92 -6.77 -4.48
CA GLY A 156 -2.76 -7.31 -3.76
C GLY A 156 -3.10 -7.75 -2.34
N GLY A 157 -4.01 -7.04 -1.67
CA GLY A 157 -4.51 -7.44 -0.35
C GLY A 157 -5.13 -8.82 -0.35
N ALA A 158 -5.89 -9.15 -1.38
CA ALA A 158 -6.51 -10.47 -1.53
C ALA A 158 -5.48 -11.60 -1.75
N ARG A 159 -4.34 -11.30 -2.37
CA ARG A 159 -3.25 -12.28 -2.50
C ARG A 159 -2.68 -12.63 -1.13
N TRP A 160 -2.50 -11.67 -0.26
CA TRP A 160 -2.09 -11.89 1.12
C TRP A 160 -3.14 -12.72 1.91
N ASN A 161 -4.44 -12.43 1.74
CA ASN A 161 -5.52 -13.21 2.37
C ASN A 161 -5.45 -14.68 1.97
N TYR A 162 -5.33 -14.95 0.66
CA TYR A 162 -5.24 -16.29 0.10
C TYR A 162 -4.00 -17.04 0.61
N LEU A 163 -2.83 -16.40 0.58
CA LEU A 163 -1.57 -17.03 1.01
C LEU A 163 -1.54 -17.28 2.52
N ALA A 164 -2.14 -16.43 3.34
CA ALA A 164 -2.25 -16.65 4.77
C ALA A 164 -3.09 -17.91 5.08
N ALA A 165 -4.25 -18.08 4.41
CA ALA A 165 -5.08 -19.27 4.54
C ALA A 165 -4.35 -20.54 4.05
N TRP A 166 -3.61 -20.44 2.95
CA TRP A 166 -2.81 -21.52 2.41
C TRP A 166 -1.73 -21.97 3.39
N ALA A 167 -0.95 -21.02 3.92
CA ALA A 167 0.11 -21.29 4.89
C ALA A 167 -0.43 -21.91 6.18
N TRP A 168 -1.57 -21.44 6.65
CA TRP A 168 -2.22 -22.03 7.81
C TRP A 168 -2.60 -23.50 7.57
N ALA A 169 -3.22 -23.82 6.44
CA ALA A 169 -3.63 -25.19 6.10
C ALA A 169 -2.44 -26.15 5.99
N ARG A 170 -1.34 -25.70 5.38
CA ARG A 170 -0.11 -26.52 5.27
C ARG A 170 0.51 -26.86 6.63
N ARG A 171 0.28 -26.05 7.64
CA ARG A 171 0.86 -26.21 8.99
C ARG A 171 -0.05 -26.96 9.96
N GLN A 172 -1.23 -27.38 9.52
CA GLN A 172 -2.09 -28.25 10.33
C GLN A 172 -1.56 -29.69 10.34
N PRO A 173 -1.93 -30.52 11.34
CA PRO A 173 -1.63 -31.96 11.31
C PRO A 173 -2.12 -32.58 10.01
N GLY A 174 -1.22 -33.26 9.27
CA GLY A 174 -1.51 -33.80 7.94
C GLY A 174 -1.55 -32.75 6.81
N GLY A 175 -1.10 -31.52 7.09
CA GLY A 175 -1.12 -30.41 6.13
C GLY A 175 -0.28 -30.67 4.88
N SER A 176 -0.78 -30.21 3.75
CA SER A 176 -0.16 -30.35 2.41
C SER A 176 -0.73 -29.28 1.49
N ASP A 177 -0.18 -29.16 0.28
CA ASP A 177 -0.77 -28.29 -0.75
C ASP A 177 -2.18 -28.75 -1.14
N ALA A 178 -2.44 -30.07 -1.16
CA ALA A 178 -3.77 -30.61 -1.42
C ALA A 178 -4.76 -30.22 -0.31
N ALA A 179 -4.36 -30.28 0.96
CA ALA A 179 -5.18 -29.83 2.09
C ALA A 179 -5.45 -28.31 2.03
N ALA A 180 -4.47 -27.53 1.57
CA ALA A 180 -4.64 -26.09 1.37
C ALA A 180 -5.60 -25.79 0.21
N GLU A 181 -5.50 -26.50 -0.91
CA GLU A 181 -6.45 -26.38 -2.03
C GLU A 181 -7.88 -26.74 -1.59
N GLU A 182 -8.05 -27.79 -0.80
CA GLU A 182 -9.36 -28.19 -0.26
C GLU A 182 -9.94 -27.12 0.67
N LEU A 183 -9.16 -26.64 1.64
CA LEU A 183 -9.60 -25.59 2.55
C LEU A 183 -10.03 -24.33 1.78
N LEU A 184 -9.19 -23.86 0.88
CA LEU A 184 -9.49 -22.66 0.08
C LEU A 184 -10.68 -22.86 -0.83
N GLY A 185 -10.87 -24.05 -1.39
CA GLY A 185 -12.07 -24.41 -2.15
C GLY A 185 -13.33 -24.27 -1.29
N ARG A 186 -13.30 -24.73 -0.04
CA ARG A 186 -14.41 -24.58 0.91
C ARG A 186 -14.63 -23.10 1.29
N ILE A 187 -13.58 -22.36 1.58
CA ILE A 187 -13.68 -20.92 1.87
C ILE A 187 -14.27 -20.17 0.67
N LEU A 188 -13.79 -20.45 -0.56
CA LEU A 188 -14.26 -19.76 -1.77
C LEU A 188 -15.73 -20.07 -2.10
N ARG A 189 -16.25 -21.27 -1.74
CA ARG A 189 -17.70 -21.56 -1.82
C ARG A 189 -18.51 -20.67 -0.87
N ASN A 190 -17.93 -20.31 0.25
CA ASN A 190 -18.55 -19.44 1.26
C ASN A 190 -18.40 -17.94 0.95
N VAL A 191 -17.67 -17.58 -0.13
CA VAL A 191 -17.48 -16.16 -0.50
C VAL A 191 -18.80 -15.61 -1.03
N ALA A 192 -19.43 -14.80 -0.19
CA ALA A 192 -20.66 -14.07 -0.51
C ALA A 192 -20.39 -12.87 -1.43
N VAL A 193 -19.24 -12.22 -1.27
CA VAL A 193 -18.82 -11.06 -2.07
C VAL A 193 -17.33 -11.14 -2.40
N LEU A 194 -17.01 -10.97 -3.69
CA LEU A 194 -15.66 -10.91 -4.22
C LEU A 194 -15.47 -9.57 -4.92
N ASP A 195 -15.09 -8.55 -4.16
CA ASP A 195 -14.90 -7.18 -4.67
C ASP A 195 -13.59 -7.02 -5.45
N THR A 196 -13.50 -5.96 -6.24
CA THR A 196 -12.29 -5.68 -7.03
C THR A 196 -11.10 -5.21 -6.19
N ALA A 197 -11.35 -4.62 -5.00
CA ALA A 197 -10.32 -4.07 -4.13
C ALA A 197 -10.76 -4.07 -2.66
N ALA A 198 -9.82 -3.87 -1.73
CA ALA A 198 -10.04 -3.97 -0.28
C ALA A 198 -11.14 -3.01 0.23
N ARG A 199 -11.14 -1.74 -0.21
CA ARG A 199 -12.15 -0.77 0.22
C ARG A 199 -13.57 -1.16 -0.23
N GLY A 200 -13.72 -1.79 -1.40
CA GLY A 200 -15.00 -2.36 -1.85
C GLY A 200 -15.51 -3.41 -0.88
N SER A 201 -14.64 -4.35 -0.49
CA SER A 201 -14.97 -5.40 0.48
C SER A 201 -15.33 -4.83 1.85
N THR A 202 -14.58 -3.83 2.34
CA THR A 202 -14.93 -3.12 3.59
C THR A 202 -16.32 -2.48 3.48
N THR A 203 -16.63 -1.79 2.37
CA THR A 203 -17.95 -1.20 2.13
C THR A 203 -19.06 -2.27 2.09
N SER A 204 -18.85 -3.37 1.38
CA SER A 204 -19.81 -4.48 1.28
C SER A 204 -20.08 -5.10 2.65
N PHE A 205 -19.05 -5.32 3.44
CA PHE A 205 -19.19 -5.86 4.79
C PHE A 205 -19.80 -4.85 5.76
N VAL A 206 -19.19 -3.67 5.92
CA VAL A 206 -19.53 -2.71 6.97
C VAL A 206 -20.82 -1.98 6.69
N GLN A 207 -20.96 -1.39 5.48
CA GLN A 207 -22.09 -0.51 5.16
C GLN A 207 -23.29 -1.26 4.59
N ARG A 208 -23.06 -2.31 3.78
CA ARG A 208 -24.14 -3.08 3.16
C ARG A 208 -24.56 -4.30 3.98
N GLY A 209 -23.88 -4.57 5.10
CA GLY A 209 -24.21 -5.68 6.00
C GLY A 209 -23.99 -7.08 5.43
N GLN A 210 -23.21 -7.23 4.34
CA GLN A 210 -23.01 -8.51 3.67
C GLN A 210 -22.00 -9.37 4.40
N GLY A 211 -22.24 -10.67 4.47
CA GLY A 211 -21.36 -11.67 5.07
C GLY A 211 -21.23 -11.61 6.60
N ASP A 212 -20.58 -12.60 7.14
CA ASP A 212 -20.32 -12.77 8.57
C ASP A 212 -18.90 -12.35 8.96
N VAL A 213 -17.96 -12.42 8.00
CA VAL A 213 -16.55 -12.11 8.19
C VAL A 213 -15.98 -11.41 6.96
N LEU A 214 -15.16 -10.39 7.20
CA LEU A 214 -14.31 -9.76 6.21
C LEU A 214 -12.86 -10.19 6.44
N LEU A 215 -12.21 -10.74 5.43
CA LEU A 215 -10.76 -10.91 5.42
C LEU A 215 -10.12 -9.56 5.15
N ALA A 216 -9.54 -8.96 6.16
CA ALA A 216 -9.05 -7.59 6.13
C ALA A 216 -7.56 -7.49 6.45
N TRP A 217 -6.93 -6.45 5.92
CA TRP A 217 -5.69 -5.98 6.49
C TRP A 217 -5.94 -5.43 7.89
N GLU A 218 -4.99 -5.64 8.80
CA GLU A 218 -5.10 -5.23 10.19
C GLU A 218 -5.44 -3.73 10.33
N ASN A 219 -4.78 -2.87 9.56
CA ASN A 219 -5.07 -1.44 9.55
C ASN A 219 -6.49 -1.09 9.06
N GLU A 220 -7.02 -1.81 8.05
CA GLU A 220 -8.40 -1.61 7.58
C GLU A 220 -9.42 -2.04 8.63
N ALA A 221 -9.14 -3.11 9.36
CA ALA A 221 -10.02 -3.56 10.44
C ALA A 221 -10.12 -2.53 11.57
N TYR A 222 -8.98 -1.96 12.01
CA TYR A 222 -8.99 -0.87 13.00
C TYR A 222 -9.62 0.42 12.47
N LEU A 223 -9.41 0.75 11.19
CA LEU A 223 -10.07 1.90 10.57
C LEU A 223 -11.58 1.71 10.54
N ALA A 224 -12.07 0.52 10.21
CA ALA A 224 -13.50 0.21 10.22
C ALA A 224 -14.11 0.38 11.62
N GLN A 225 -13.44 -0.11 12.69
CA GLN A 225 -13.89 0.12 14.07
C GLN A 225 -13.93 1.61 14.40
N LYS A 226 -12.90 2.37 14.03
CA LYS A 226 -12.81 3.81 14.29
C LYS A 226 -13.88 4.62 13.55
N GLU A 227 -14.18 4.29 12.30
CA GLU A 227 -15.12 5.04 11.44
C GLU A 227 -16.58 4.70 11.76
N PHE A 228 -16.87 3.44 12.06
CA PHE A 228 -18.26 2.96 12.19
C PHE A 228 -18.64 2.63 13.66
N GLY A 229 -17.73 2.83 14.60
CA GLY A 229 -17.91 2.64 16.03
C GLY A 229 -17.34 1.32 16.55
N GLU A 230 -16.62 1.40 17.66
CA GLU A 230 -15.96 0.25 18.32
C GLU A 230 -16.95 -0.85 18.76
N GLY A 231 -18.23 -0.53 18.86
CA GLY A 231 -19.30 -1.46 19.25
C GLY A 231 -19.90 -2.29 18.10
N GLN A 232 -19.50 -2.10 16.85
CA GLN A 232 -20.14 -2.74 15.69
C GLN A 232 -19.45 -4.04 15.25
N PHE A 233 -18.15 -4.13 15.47
CA PHE A 233 -17.30 -5.21 14.93
C PHE A 233 -16.27 -5.63 15.97
N ASP A 234 -15.87 -6.91 15.91
CA ASP A 234 -14.72 -7.42 16.64
C ASP A 234 -13.62 -7.81 15.64
N ILE A 235 -12.36 -7.63 16.05
CA ILE A 235 -11.19 -8.06 15.28
C ILE A 235 -10.71 -9.38 15.87
N VAL A 236 -10.61 -10.40 15.05
CA VAL A 236 -10.07 -11.71 15.41
C VAL A 236 -8.74 -11.91 14.72
N ALA A 237 -7.69 -12.13 15.49
CA ALA A 237 -6.39 -12.52 14.99
C ALA A 237 -6.34 -14.05 14.87
N PRO A 238 -6.14 -14.62 13.68
CA PRO A 238 -6.03 -16.07 13.51
C PRO A 238 -4.74 -16.60 14.16
N SER A 239 -4.70 -17.91 14.45
CA SER A 239 -3.53 -18.56 15.08
C SER A 239 -2.24 -18.44 14.28
N LEU A 240 -2.35 -18.26 12.96
CA LEU A 240 -1.26 -17.99 12.03
C LEU A 240 -1.74 -17.02 10.96
N SER A 241 -0.90 -16.06 10.62
CA SER A 241 -1.12 -15.15 9.50
C SER A 241 0.16 -14.94 8.70
N ILE A 242 0.21 -13.93 7.83
CA ILE A 242 1.35 -13.63 6.98
C ILE A 242 1.84 -12.20 7.21
N LEU A 243 3.17 -12.01 7.24
CA LEU A 243 3.77 -10.69 7.29
C LEU A 243 3.58 -10.00 5.95
N ALA A 244 2.68 -9.04 5.91
CA ALA A 244 2.45 -8.23 4.72
C ALA A 244 3.42 -7.05 4.70
N GLU A 245 4.21 -6.94 3.62
CA GLU A 245 5.24 -5.94 3.41
C GLU A 245 4.91 -5.10 2.17
N PRO A 246 4.16 -3.99 2.34
CA PRO A 246 3.88 -3.07 1.25
C PRO A 246 5.17 -2.43 0.73
N SER A 247 5.36 -2.48 -0.58
CA SER A 247 6.59 -2.04 -1.23
C SER A 247 6.43 -0.67 -1.86
N VAL A 248 7.52 0.12 -1.82
CA VAL A 248 7.54 1.47 -2.38
C VAL A 248 8.71 1.63 -3.35
N ALA A 249 8.50 2.35 -4.45
CA ALA A 249 9.53 2.63 -5.43
C ALA A 249 9.29 3.95 -6.18
N VAL A 250 10.36 4.59 -6.61
CA VAL A 250 10.31 5.70 -7.58
C VAL A 250 10.07 5.12 -8.98
N VAL A 251 9.21 5.76 -9.77
CA VAL A 251 9.03 5.43 -11.19
C VAL A 251 10.09 6.17 -12.01
N ASP A 252 11.26 5.56 -12.14
CA ASP A 252 12.48 6.20 -12.62
C ASP A 252 12.30 6.98 -13.93
N ARG A 253 11.71 6.32 -14.93
CA ARG A 253 11.48 6.94 -16.25
C ARG A 253 10.60 8.19 -16.18
N ASN A 254 9.64 8.21 -15.29
CA ASN A 254 8.72 9.33 -15.16
C ASN A 254 9.38 10.51 -14.43
N VAL A 255 10.04 10.24 -13.30
CA VAL A 255 10.69 11.31 -12.51
C VAL A 255 11.83 11.96 -13.26
N ASP A 256 12.58 11.22 -14.08
CA ASP A 256 13.65 11.79 -14.92
C ASP A 256 13.08 12.72 -15.99
N ARG A 257 12.04 12.28 -16.70
CA ARG A 257 11.38 13.11 -17.70
C ARG A 257 10.73 14.36 -17.11
N ARG A 258 10.19 14.27 -15.90
CA ARG A 258 9.48 15.35 -15.21
C ARG A 258 10.40 16.25 -14.37
N GLY A 259 11.64 15.84 -14.15
CA GLY A 259 12.58 16.55 -13.26
C GLY A 259 12.17 16.50 -11.78
N THR A 260 11.45 15.47 -11.36
CA THR A 260 10.89 15.33 -10.00
C THR A 260 11.66 14.31 -9.14
N ARG A 261 12.75 13.72 -9.64
CA ARG A 261 13.51 12.65 -8.96
C ARG A 261 13.88 13.00 -7.53
N ALA A 262 14.52 14.14 -7.32
CA ALA A 262 15.03 14.52 -6.00
C ALA A 262 13.92 14.58 -4.94
N VAL A 263 12.78 15.17 -5.29
CA VAL A 263 11.65 15.30 -4.36
C VAL A 263 10.90 13.97 -4.19
N ALA A 264 10.79 13.13 -5.22
CA ALA A 264 10.17 11.81 -5.13
C ALA A 264 10.99 10.85 -4.26
N GLU A 265 12.32 10.85 -4.40
CA GLU A 265 13.21 10.07 -3.53
C GLU A 265 13.18 10.58 -2.09
N ALA A 266 13.16 11.89 -1.87
CA ALA A 266 13.02 12.48 -0.53
C ALA A 266 11.69 12.06 0.11
N TYR A 267 10.59 12.03 -0.66
CA TYR A 267 9.29 11.56 -0.21
C TYR A 267 9.35 10.11 0.31
N LEU A 268 9.93 9.20 -0.48
CA LEU A 268 10.02 7.80 -0.07
C LEU A 268 10.98 7.61 1.13
N ARG A 269 12.10 8.33 1.18
CA ARG A 269 12.99 8.31 2.36
C ARG A 269 12.30 8.81 3.62
N HIS A 270 11.43 9.82 3.50
CA HIS A 270 10.71 10.38 4.65
C HIS A 270 9.73 9.39 5.29
N LEU A 271 9.27 8.34 4.58
CA LEU A 271 8.48 7.24 5.16
C LEU A 271 9.25 6.50 6.28
N TYR A 272 10.57 6.49 6.24
CA TYR A 272 11.44 5.88 7.24
C TYR A 272 11.89 6.85 8.34
N SER A 273 11.51 8.13 8.26
CA SER A 273 11.79 9.09 9.32
C SER A 273 10.96 8.82 10.57
N PRO A 274 11.36 9.34 11.75
CA PRO A 274 10.53 9.22 12.96
C PRO A 274 9.10 9.74 12.76
N GLU A 275 8.91 10.82 11.99
CA GLU A 275 7.59 11.36 11.67
C GLU A 275 6.80 10.40 10.76
N GLY A 276 7.42 9.86 9.71
CA GLY A 276 6.81 8.89 8.81
C GLY A 276 6.39 7.61 9.53
N GLN A 277 7.24 7.10 10.40
CA GLN A 277 6.97 5.91 11.21
C GLN A 277 5.86 6.14 12.24
N ALA A 278 5.83 7.32 12.88
CA ALA A 278 4.75 7.69 13.78
C ALA A 278 3.41 7.84 13.05
N LEU A 279 3.41 8.38 11.82
CA LEU A 279 2.20 8.46 10.99
C LEU A 279 1.71 7.06 10.55
N ALA A 280 2.63 6.14 10.23
CA ALA A 280 2.28 4.75 9.96
C ALA A 280 1.57 4.12 11.17
N ALA A 281 2.14 4.25 12.38
CA ALA A 281 1.55 3.74 13.62
C ALA A 281 0.18 4.35 13.94
N LYS A 282 0.00 5.66 13.75
CA LYS A 282 -1.29 6.37 13.94
C LYS A 282 -2.38 5.92 12.96
N ASN A 283 -1.97 5.38 11.81
CA ASN A 283 -2.87 4.82 10.80
C ASN A 283 -2.90 3.29 10.83
N PHE A 284 -2.57 2.70 11.99
CA PHE A 284 -2.67 1.28 12.30
C PHE A 284 -1.78 0.36 11.47
N TYR A 285 -0.73 0.90 10.83
CA TYR A 285 0.36 0.08 10.30
C TYR A 285 1.38 -0.19 11.39
N ARG A 286 2.02 -1.35 11.31
CA ARG A 286 3.13 -1.71 12.20
C ARG A 286 4.40 -1.03 11.70
N PRO A 287 4.95 -0.03 12.43
CA PRO A 287 6.17 0.65 12.01
C PRO A 287 7.38 -0.28 12.08
N ARG A 288 8.42 0.01 11.33
CA ARG A 288 9.71 -0.70 11.44
C ARG A 288 10.47 -0.30 12.70
N GLU A 289 10.29 0.94 13.15
CA GLU A 289 10.93 1.46 14.35
C GLU A 289 10.03 1.21 15.57
N VAL A 290 10.52 0.40 16.51
CA VAL A 290 9.77 0.05 17.73
C VAL A 290 9.38 1.28 18.55
N ALA A 291 10.25 2.31 18.59
CA ALA A 291 9.95 3.57 19.28
C ALA A 291 8.70 4.27 18.74
N ALA A 292 8.39 4.10 17.45
CA ALA A 292 7.21 4.69 16.83
C ALA A 292 5.89 4.01 17.26
N LEU A 293 5.93 2.83 17.87
CA LEU A 293 4.75 2.16 18.43
C LEU A 293 4.07 2.99 19.54
N SER A 294 4.82 3.86 20.21
CA SER A 294 4.25 4.80 21.19
C SER A 294 3.25 5.80 20.58
N ALA A 295 3.32 6.01 19.27
CA ALA A 295 2.36 6.85 18.53
C ALA A 295 1.10 6.09 18.09
N ALA A 296 1.07 4.75 18.21
CA ALA A 296 -0.10 3.94 17.89
C ALA A 296 -1.21 4.23 18.90
N THR A 297 -2.45 4.30 18.42
CA THR A 297 -3.64 4.46 19.24
C THR A 297 -4.26 3.13 19.66
N VAL A 298 -3.69 2.02 19.18
CA VAL A 298 -4.09 0.64 19.47
C VAL A 298 -2.90 -0.18 19.92
N ARG A 299 -3.14 -1.23 20.68
CA ARG A 299 -2.13 -2.24 20.97
C ARG A 299 -2.23 -3.33 19.92
N PHE A 300 -1.18 -3.48 19.11
CA PHE A 300 -1.09 -4.57 18.15
C PHE A 300 -0.94 -5.91 18.88
N PRO A 301 -1.72 -6.94 18.53
CA PRO A 301 -1.56 -8.27 19.10
C PRO A 301 -0.23 -8.90 18.67
N GLU A 302 0.30 -9.78 19.51
CA GLU A 302 1.36 -10.69 19.09
C GLU A 302 0.77 -11.73 18.14
N LEU A 303 1.45 -11.96 17.03
CA LEU A 303 0.96 -12.82 15.95
C LEU A 303 2.05 -13.79 15.51
N ASN A 304 1.66 -15.01 15.23
CA ASN A 304 2.51 -15.97 14.54
C ASN A 304 2.43 -15.69 13.02
N LEU A 305 3.50 -15.15 12.46
CA LEU A 305 3.54 -14.70 11.07
C LEU A 305 4.53 -15.53 10.25
N VAL A 306 4.09 -16.02 9.10
CA VAL A 306 5.00 -16.52 8.06
C VAL A 306 5.43 -15.38 7.15
N THR A 307 6.57 -15.53 6.46
CA THR A 307 7.01 -14.60 5.42
C THR A 307 6.79 -15.19 4.03
N ILE A 308 6.66 -14.32 3.04
CA ILE A 308 6.51 -14.75 1.65
C ILE A 308 7.71 -15.56 1.16
N ASP A 309 8.90 -15.17 1.57
CA ASP A 309 10.14 -15.84 1.14
C ASP A 309 10.28 -17.23 1.77
N ALA A 310 10.08 -17.36 3.08
CA ALA A 310 10.25 -18.63 3.77
C ALA A 310 9.16 -19.65 3.45
N GLU A 311 7.91 -19.18 3.24
CA GLU A 311 6.78 -20.09 3.04
C GLU A 311 6.50 -20.41 1.57
N PHE A 312 6.76 -19.44 0.66
CA PHE A 312 6.36 -19.53 -0.75
C PHE A 312 7.51 -19.37 -1.74
N GLY A 313 8.77 -19.23 -1.27
CA GLY A 313 9.92 -18.98 -2.14
C GLY A 313 9.95 -17.61 -2.79
N GLY A 314 9.25 -16.63 -2.19
CA GLY A 314 9.16 -15.26 -2.66
C GLY A 314 7.99 -15.00 -3.61
N TRP A 315 7.81 -13.72 -3.97
CA TRP A 315 6.67 -13.27 -4.76
C TRP A 315 6.64 -13.83 -6.19
N ALA A 316 7.79 -14.00 -6.85
CA ALA A 316 7.84 -14.54 -8.21
C ALA A 316 7.27 -15.95 -8.25
N GLU A 317 7.67 -16.81 -7.30
CA GLU A 317 7.18 -18.18 -7.21
C GLU A 317 5.71 -18.21 -6.77
N ALA A 318 5.33 -17.45 -5.76
CA ALA A 318 3.94 -17.36 -5.32
C ALA A 318 3.01 -16.90 -6.46
N GLN A 319 3.43 -15.94 -7.27
CA GLN A 319 2.67 -15.51 -8.45
C GLN A 319 2.55 -16.62 -9.48
N ARG A 320 3.65 -17.30 -9.79
CA ARG A 320 3.68 -18.38 -10.78
C ARG A 320 2.76 -19.53 -10.41
N VAL A 321 2.81 -19.95 -9.16
CA VAL A 321 2.04 -21.11 -8.67
C VAL A 321 0.58 -20.76 -8.43
N HIS A 322 0.31 -19.64 -7.79
CA HIS A 322 -1.03 -19.36 -7.26
C HIS A 322 -1.85 -18.39 -8.11
N PHE A 323 -1.24 -17.37 -8.73
CA PHE A 323 -1.98 -16.24 -9.29
C PHE A 323 -1.81 -16.03 -10.79
N ALA A 324 -0.86 -16.73 -11.44
CA ALA A 324 -0.78 -16.77 -12.90
C ALA A 324 -2.06 -17.35 -13.51
N ASP A 325 -2.28 -17.09 -14.77
CA ASP A 325 -3.44 -17.66 -15.49
C ASP A 325 -3.37 -19.18 -15.46
N GLY A 326 -4.46 -19.80 -14.99
CA GLY A 326 -4.52 -21.25 -14.73
C GLY A 326 -3.81 -21.71 -13.45
N GLY A 327 -3.28 -20.81 -12.63
CA GLY A 327 -2.69 -21.09 -11.33
C GLY A 327 -3.69 -21.66 -10.32
N SER A 328 -3.21 -21.97 -9.10
CA SER A 328 -4.04 -22.62 -8.09
C SER A 328 -5.32 -21.86 -7.77
N PHE A 329 -5.25 -20.51 -7.68
CA PHE A 329 -6.45 -19.72 -7.45
C PHE A 329 -7.50 -19.93 -8.54
N ASP A 330 -7.13 -19.90 -9.82
CA ASP A 330 -8.07 -20.09 -10.93
C ASP A 330 -8.70 -21.47 -10.94
N ARG A 331 -7.92 -22.52 -10.62
CA ARG A 331 -8.43 -23.89 -10.54
C ARG A 331 -9.43 -24.05 -9.40
N ILE A 332 -9.06 -23.59 -8.21
CA ILE A 332 -9.88 -23.68 -7.00
C ILE A 332 -11.18 -22.88 -7.19
N TYR A 333 -11.07 -21.66 -7.70
CA TYR A 333 -12.22 -20.76 -7.89
C TYR A 333 -13.23 -21.31 -8.90
N ARG A 334 -12.74 -21.94 -9.98
CA ARG A 334 -13.64 -22.61 -10.95
C ARG A 334 -14.34 -23.83 -10.37
N SER A 335 -13.67 -24.59 -9.50
CA SER A 335 -14.26 -25.78 -8.87
C SER A 335 -15.20 -25.43 -7.70
N ALA A 336 -15.10 -24.23 -7.15
CA ALA A 336 -15.93 -23.77 -6.03
C ALA A 336 -17.29 -23.18 -6.47
N ARG A 337 -17.44 -22.87 -7.76
CA ARG A 337 -18.68 -22.37 -8.38
C ARG A 337 -19.43 -23.45 -9.11
#